data_f943177509f71e2b32f9a5ab6ea317b2
#
_entry.id   f943177509f71e2b32f9a5ab6ea317b2
#
_cell.length_a   1.000
_cell.length_b   1.000
_cell.length_c   1.000
_cell.angle_alpha   90.00
_cell.angle_beta   90.00
_cell.angle_gamma   90.00
#
_symmetry.space_group_name_H-M   'P 1'
#
loop_
_entity.id
_entity.type
_entity.pdbx_description
1 polymer ?
#
loop_
_entity_poly.entity_id
_entity_poly.type
_entity_poly.pdbx_seq_one_letter_code
_entity_poly.pdbx_strand_id
1 'polypeptide(L)'
;MRTALLTMAAAAALGAGVMLKAQETRSVWTGVYTEAQAKRGEELYFERCVRCHGATFMGGTDGAGPLLGPTFNGNWNGVPLDQMLDRVRATMPQDKPATLSRQQAADALAFIFSINKMPAGKDELPRQAEMLNLIQYKASK
;
A
#
# COMPACT_ATOMS: atom_id res chain seq x y z
N MET A 1 -42.97 -47.07 48.27
CA MET A 1 -43.04 -45.66 47.90
C MET A 1 -41.63 -45.10 47.98
N ARG A 2 -40.94 -44.94 46.85
CA ARG A 2 -39.61 -44.26 46.74
C ARG A 2 -39.67 -43.39 45.50
N THR A 3 -39.80 -42.11 45.73
CA THR A 3 -39.80 -41.07 44.73
C THR A 3 -38.35 -40.76 44.31
N ALA A 4 -38.04 -41.00 43.04
CA ALA A 4 -36.76 -40.63 42.44
C ALA A 4 -36.85 -39.18 41.93
N LEU A 5 -36.02 -38.31 42.46
CA LEU A 5 -35.80 -36.96 41.94
C LEU A 5 -34.81 -37.02 40.77
N LEU A 6 -35.28 -36.67 39.57
CA LEU A 6 -34.47 -36.42 38.42
C LEU A 6 -33.94 -35.00 38.45
N THR A 7 -32.64 -34.83 38.66
CA THR A 7 -31.95 -33.56 38.52
C THR A 7 -31.51 -33.37 37.05
N MET A 8 -32.16 -32.48 36.32
CA MET A 8 -31.74 -32.02 35.00
C MET A 8 -30.56 -31.03 35.17
N ALA A 9 -29.38 -31.45 34.76
CA ALA A 9 -28.24 -30.58 34.60
C ALA A 9 -28.34 -29.87 33.25
N ALA A 10 -28.65 -28.56 33.27
CA ALA A 10 -28.61 -27.73 32.06
C ALA A 10 -27.15 -27.35 31.78
N ALA A 11 -26.56 -27.92 30.75
CA ALA A 11 -25.25 -27.51 30.22
C ALA A 11 -25.39 -26.22 29.41
N ALA A 12 -24.98 -25.09 30.00
CA ALA A 12 -24.85 -23.83 29.28
C ALA A 12 -23.63 -23.89 28.37
N ALA A 13 -23.83 -24.10 27.08
CA ALA A 13 -22.77 -23.96 26.05
C ALA A 13 -22.47 -22.46 25.86
N LEU A 14 -21.40 -21.97 26.47
CA LEU A 14 -20.81 -20.65 26.18
C LEU A 14 -20.19 -20.72 24.79
N GLY A 15 -20.95 -20.31 23.78
CA GLY A 15 -20.44 -20.07 22.43
C GLY A 15 -19.52 -18.86 22.46
N ALA A 16 -18.20 -19.10 22.47
CA ALA A 16 -17.22 -18.07 22.22
C ALA A 16 -17.34 -17.65 20.74
N GLY A 17 -18.11 -16.60 20.49
CA GLY A 17 -18.18 -15.94 19.20
C GLY A 17 -16.81 -15.36 18.87
N VAL A 18 -16.07 -16.03 17.97
CA VAL A 18 -14.87 -15.44 17.37
C VAL A 18 -15.35 -14.28 16.51
N MET A 19 -15.24 -13.06 17.07
CA MET A 19 -15.43 -11.83 16.31
C MET A 19 -14.31 -11.79 15.26
N LEU A 20 -14.59 -12.20 14.02
CA LEU A 20 -13.72 -11.86 12.89
C LEU A 20 -13.75 -10.32 12.77
N LYS A 21 -12.73 -9.68 13.31
CA LYS A 21 -12.47 -8.27 13.03
C LYS A 21 -12.21 -8.16 11.53
N ALA A 22 -13.17 -7.60 10.79
CA ALA A 22 -12.93 -7.23 9.41
C ALA A 22 -11.69 -6.34 9.37
N GLN A 23 -10.69 -6.75 8.62
CA GLN A 23 -9.43 -6.01 8.52
C GLN A 23 -9.75 -4.71 7.76
N GLU A 24 -9.76 -3.58 8.49
CA GLU A 24 -10.09 -2.28 7.90
C GLU A 24 -9.09 -1.96 6.79
N THR A 25 -9.61 -1.67 5.60
CA THR A 25 -8.81 -1.24 4.47
C THR A 25 -8.21 0.13 4.79
N ARG A 26 -6.89 0.18 4.93
CA ARG A 26 -6.14 1.42 5.15
C ARG A 26 -6.04 2.22 3.85
N SER A 27 -5.82 3.52 3.95
CA SER A 27 -5.48 4.34 2.79
C SER A 27 -4.09 4.96 2.94
N VAL A 28 -3.54 5.44 1.83
CA VAL A 28 -2.26 6.17 1.80
C VAL A 28 -2.24 7.40 2.72
N TRP A 29 -3.40 7.90 3.13
CA TRP A 29 -3.54 9.04 4.05
C TRP A 29 -3.37 8.68 5.54
N THR A 30 -3.20 7.40 5.87
CA THR A 30 -3.04 6.96 7.27
C THR A 30 -1.58 6.84 7.71
N GLY A 31 -0.62 7.37 6.95
CA GLY A 31 0.80 7.30 7.28
C GLY A 31 1.35 5.88 7.07
N VAL A 32 1.38 5.43 5.83
CA VAL A 32 1.73 4.04 5.46
C VAL A 32 3.20 3.84 5.07
N TYR A 33 4.01 4.89 5.13
CA TYR A 33 5.45 4.86 4.84
C TYR A 33 6.20 5.75 5.83
N THR A 34 7.52 5.62 5.94
CA THR A 34 8.36 6.50 6.76
C THR A 34 9.09 7.54 5.90
N GLU A 35 9.48 8.68 6.51
CA GLU A 35 10.31 9.69 5.82
C GLU A 35 11.65 9.09 5.36
N ALA A 36 12.25 8.22 6.17
CA ALA A 36 13.49 7.54 5.81
C ALA A 36 13.31 6.65 4.57
N GLN A 37 12.17 5.98 4.45
CA GLN A 37 11.84 5.20 3.27
C GLN A 37 11.64 6.08 2.04
N ALA A 38 10.92 7.20 2.17
CA ALA A 38 10.74 8.15 1.08
C ALA A 38 12.08 8.74 0.62
N LYS A 39 13.01 8.97 1.55
CA LYS A 39 14.36 9.46 1.22
C LYS A 39 15.15 8.45 0.37
N ARG A 40 15.12 7.17 0.71
CA ARG A 40 15.72 6.12 -0.15
C ARG A 40 15.07 6.07 -1.54
N GLY A 41 13.75 6.24 -1.57
CA GLY A 41 12.99 6.33 -2.82
C GLY A 41 13.35 7.54 -3.67
N GLU A 42 13.61 8.68 -3.05
CA GLU A 42 14.10 9.89 -3.73
C GLU A 42 15.45 9.65 -4.40
N GLU A 43 16.41 9.06 -3.69
CA GLU A 43 17.72 8.72 -4.22
C GLU A 43 17.61 7.78 -5.43
N LEU A 44 16.78 6.73 -5.30
CA LEU A 44 16.49 5.81 -6.39
C LEU A 44 15.82 6.51 -7.59
N TYR A 45 14.91 7.46 -7.33
CA TYR A 45 14.23 8.21 -8.37
C TYR A 45 15.20 9.01 -9.23
N PHE A 46 16.11 9.76 -8.61
CA PHE A 46 17.09 10.54 -9.32
C PHE A 46 18.15 9.68 -10.03
N GLU A 47 18.41 8.47 -9.55
CA GLU A 47 19.29 7.51 -10.23
C GLU A 47 18.64 6.87 -11.47
N ARG A 48 17.34 6.50 -11.39
CA ARG A 48 16.73 5.58 -12.37
C ARG A 48 15.47 6.06 -13.07
N CYS A 49 14.78 7.06 -12.54
CA CYS A 49 13.44 7.41 -12.99
C CYS A 49 13.36 8.80 -13.62
N VAL A 50 14.17 9.73 -13.13
CA VAL A 50 14.14 11.15 -13.50
C VAL A 50 14.33 11.38 -15.00
N ARG A 51 15.09 10.53 -15.68
CA ARG A 51 15.34 10.67 -17.12
C ARG A 51 14.05 10.65 -17.95
N CYS A 52 13.08 9.83 -17.55
CA CYS A 52 11.81 9.70 -18.26
C CYS A 52 10.68 10.50 -17.58
N HIS A 53 10.60 10.49 -16.24
CA HIS A 53 9.52 11.17 -15.51
C HIS A 53 9.80 12.63 -15.19
N GLY A 54 11.03 13.12 -15.42
CA GLY A 54 11.41 14.53 -15.23
C GLY A 54 11.61 14.93 -13.77
N ALA A 55 12.38 16.01 -13.56
CA ALA A 55 12.62 16.55 -12.20
C ALA A 55 11.38 17.22 -11.58
N THR A 56 10.39 17.54 -12.37
CA THR A 56 9.10 18.11 -11.91
C THR A 56 8.03 17.05 -11.66
N PHE A 57 8.33 15.77 -11.92
CA PHE A 57 7.40 14.63 -11.78
C PHE A 57 6.17 14.68 -12.69
N MET A 58 6.14 15.60 -13.65
CA MET A 58 5.01 15.79 -14.57
C MET A 58 5.09 14.95 -15.85
N GLY A 59 6.07 14.05 -15.92
CA GLY A 59 6.37 13.29 -17.11
C GLY A 59 7.39 13.99 -18.00
N GLY A 60 7.86 13.28 -19.00
CA GLY A 60 8.89 13.74 -19.93
C GLY A 60 8.45 13.68 -21.38
N THR A 61 9.36 14.04 -22.27
CA THR A 61 9.17 14.02 -23.75
C THR A 61 9.04 12.61 -24.31
N ASP A 62 9.48 11.59 -23.56
CA ASP A 62 9.51 10.19 -24.00
C ASP A 62 8.18 9.43 -23.71
N GLY A 63 7.11 10.16 -23.43
CA GLY A 63 5.78 9.58 -23.19
C GLY A 63 5.56 9.04 -21.78
N ALA A 64 6.51 9.22 -20.85
CA ALA A 64 6.31 8.87 -19.46
C ALA A 64 5.24 9.78 -18.85
N GLY A 65 4.22 9.18 -18.23
CA GLY A 65 3.14 9.92 -17.58
C GLY A 65 3.58 10.61 -16.29
N PRO A 66 2.76 11.55 -15.79
CA PRO A 66 3.03 12.23 -14.53
C PRO A 66 2.95 11.28 -13.34
N LEU A 67 3.73 11.57 -12.29
CA LEU A 67 3.72 10.86 -11.01
C LEU A 67 2.96 11.62 -9.92
N LEU A 68 2.36 12.75 -10.26
CA LEU A 68 1.53 13.56 -9.37
C LEU A 68 0.40 14.25 -10.15
N GLY A 69 -0.52 14.84 -9.41
CA GLY A 69 -1.61 15.62 -9.97
C GLY A 69 -2.81 14.81 -10.48
N PRO A 70 -3.78 15.47 -11.16
CA PRO A 70 -5.09 14.87 -11.47
C PRO A 70 -5.01 13.59 -12.30
N THR A 71 -4.13 13.54 -13.29
CA THR A 71 -3.97 12.35 -14.17
C THR A 71 -3.45 11.16 -13.37
N PHE A 72 -2.41 11.35 -12.56
CA PHE A 72 -1.88 10.29 -11.69
C PHE A 72 -2.94 9.82 -10.69
N ASN A 73 -3.58 10.77 -10.03
CA ASN A 73 -4.65 10.50 -9.07
C ASN A 73 -5.83 9.74 -9.70
N GLY A 74 -6.25 10.11 -10.89
CA GLY A 74 -7.34 9.44 -11.61
C GLY A 74 -7.00 7.98 -11.96
N ASN A 75 -5.76 7.72 -12.35
CA ASN A 75 -5.32 6.38 -12.72
C ASN A 75 -5.24 5.41 -11.51
N TRP A 76 -4.96 5.94 -10.32
CA TRP A 76 -4.66 5.11 -9.15
C TRP A 76 -5.73 5.15 -8.06
N ASN A 77 -6.70 6.05 -8.13
CA ASN A 77 -7.72 6.17 -7.09
C ASN A 77 -8.51 4.87 -6.90
N GLY A 78 -8.49 4.35 -5.69
CA GLY A 78 -9.16 3.11 -5.31
C GLY A 78 -8.35 1.83 -5.59
N VAL A 79 -7.16 1.94 -6.20
CA VAL A 79 -6.31 0.79 -6.53
C VAL A 79 -5.53 0.34 -5.29
N PRO A 80 -5.51 -0.98 -4.95
CA PRO A 80 -4.65 -1.52 -3.91
C PRO A 80 -3.15 -1.35 -4.25
N LEU A 81 -2.33 -1.13 -3.21
CA LEU A 81 -0.91 -0.81 -3.41
C LEU A 81 -0.06 -1.98 -3.90
N ASP A 82 -0.49 -3.23 -3.76
CA ASP A 82 0.17 -4.38 -4.38
C ASP A 82 0.20 -4.25 -5.90
N GLN A 83 -0.91 -3.79 -6.52
CA GLN A 83 -0.98 -3.56 -7.96
C GLN A 83 -0.07 -2.40 -8.41
N MET A 84 0.02 -1.32 -7.61
CA MET A 84 0.96 -0.23 -7.89
C MET A 84 2.41 -0.72 -7.83
N LEU A 85 2.76 -1.49 -6.79
CA LEU A 85 4.11 -2.03 -6.61
C LEU A 85 4.47 -3.00 -7.74
N ASP A 86 3.56 -3.89 -8.10
CA ASP A 86 3.79 -4.86 -9.16
C ASP A 86 3.91 -4.16 -10.53
N ARG A 87 3.13 -3.11 -10.78
CA ARG A 87 3.29 -2.27 -11.97
C ARG A 87 4.68 -1.66 -12.05
N VAL A 88 5.15 -1.02 -10.97
CA VAL A 88 6.49 -0.43 -10.91
C VAL A 88 7.55 -1.49 -11.18
N ARG A 89 7.48 -2.64 -10.51
CA ARG A 89 8.46 -3.72 -10.68
C ARG A 89 8.47 -4.33 -12.07
N ALA A 90 7.30 -4.59 -12.63
CA ALA A 90 7.18 -5.30 -13.90
C ALA A 90 7.58 -4.43 -15.09
N THR A 91 7.36 -3.12 -15.01
CA THR A 91 7.46 -2.23 -16.17
C THR A 91 8.49 -1.11 -16.04
N MET A 92 9.00 -0.83 -14.84
CA MET A 92 9.93 0.28 -14.59
C MET A 92 11.29 -0.18 -14.03
N PRO A 93 12.38 0.49 -14.38
CA PRO A 93 12.52 1.46 -15.46
C PRO A 93 12.23 0.81 -16.83
N GLN A 94 11.63 1.56 -17.74
CA GLN A 94 11.14 1.00 -19.02
C GLN A 94 12.28 0.49 -19.92
N ASP A 95 13.48 1.04 -19.79
CA ASP A 95 14.69 0.60 -20.47
C ASP A 95 15.32 -0.67 -19.82
N LYS A 96 14.96 -0.97 -18.58
CA LYS A 96 15.42 -2.17 -17.83
C LYS A 96 14.28 -2.71 -16.93
N PRO A 97 13.20 -3.21 -17.51
CA PRO A 97 12.05 -3.68 -16.75
C PRO A 97 12.40 -4.85 -15.82
N ALA A 98 11.66 -5.01 -14.74
CA ALA A 98 11.82 -6.07 -13.73
C ALA A 98 13.20 -6.11 -13.01
N THR A 99 13.97 -5.02 -13.04
CA THR A 99 15.28 -4.95 -12.35
C THR A 99 15.18 -4.42 -10.92
N LEU A 100 14.06 -3.82 -10.53
CA LEU A 100 13.84 -3.35 -9.17
C LEU A 100 13.48 -4.50 -8.22
N SER A 101 14.12 -4.55 -7.06
CA SER A 101 13.67 -5.40 -5.97
C SER A 101 12.30 -4.90 -5.43
N ARG A 102 11.59 -5.76 -4.68
CA ARG A 102 10.35 -5.32 -4.01
C ARG A 102 10.59 -4.18 -3.03
N GLN A 103 11.74 -4.18 -2.34
CA GLN A 103 12.11 -3.07 -1.44
C GLN A 103 12.30 -1.77 -2.21
N GLN A 104 13.05 -1.80 -3.29
CA GLN A 104 13.26 -0.60 -4.12
C GLN A 104 11.96 -0.06 -4.71
N ALA A 105 11.05 -0.93 -5.12
CA ALA A 105 9.72 -0.50 -5.59
C ALA A 105 8.88 0.11 -4.47
N ALA A 106 8.93 -0.45 -3.25
CA ALA A 106 8.25 0.12 -2.09
C ALA A 106 8.85 1.48 -1.69
N ASP A 107 10.17 1.63 -1.74
CA ASP A 107 10.85 2.90 -1.48
C ASP A 107 10.47 3.96 -2.54
N ALA A 108 10.42 3.58 -3.82
CA ALA A 108 9.96 4.46 -4.89
C ALA A 108 8.51 4.91 -4.70
N LEU A 109 7.60 4.00 -4.30
CA LEU A 109 6.21 4.36 -3.98
C LEU A 109 6.13 5.30 -2.78
N ALA A 110 6.92 5.08 -1.72
CA ALA A 110 6.99 5.97 -0.57
C ALA A 110 7.40 7.40 -0.98
N PHE A 111 8.38 7.52 -1.87
CA PHE A 111 8.76 8.82 -2.44
C PHE A 111 7.61 9.44 -3.26
N ILE A 112 6.95 8.67 -4.13
CA ILE A 112 5.81 9.15 -4.92
C ILE A 112 4.68 9.64 -3.99
N PHE A 113 4.40 8.96 -2.89
CA PHE A 113 3.41 9.41 -1.91
C PHE A 113 3.82 10.71 -1.23
N SER A 114 5.11 10.88 -0.93
CA SER A 114 5.62 12.12 -0.31
C SER A 114 5.47 13.34 -1.22
N ILE A 115 5.77 13.22 -2.52
CA ILE A 115 5.58 14.34 -3.47
C ILE A 115 4.10 14.65 -3.71
N ASN A 116 3.21 13.67 -3.52
CA ASN A 116 1.76 13.86 -3.53
C ASN A 116 1.20 14.34 -2.18
N LYS A 117 2.06 14.73 -1.22
CA LYS A 117 1.68 15.31 0.09
C LYS A 117 0.90 14.36 1.01
N MET A 118 1.00 13.07 0.79
CA MET A 118 0.48 12.09 1.72
C MET A 118 1.36 12.05 2.98
N PRO A 119 0.80 11.89 4.19
CA PRO A 119 1.58 11.96 5.42
C PRO A 119 2.48 10.72 5.58
N ALA A 120 3.69 10.94 6.08
CA ALA A 120 4.52 9.86 6.60
C ALA A 120 3.95 9.32 7.92
N GLY A 121 4.26 8.07 8.23
CA GLY A 121 3.91 7.38 9.45
C GLY A 121 5.14 6.84 10.18
N LYS A 122 4.90 5.88 11.06
CA LYS A 122 5.95 5.28 11.90
C LYS A 122 6.52 3.99 11.30
N ASP A 123 5.76 3.34 10.44
CA ASP A 123 6.10 2.06 9.84
C ASP A 123 6.41 2.24 8.35
N GLU A 124 7.36 1.48 7.84
CA GLU A 124 7.67 1.46 6.41
C GLU A 124 6.52 0.86 5.60
N LEU A 125 6.34 1.34 4.38
CA LEU A 125 5.48 0.71 3.41
C LEU A 125 5.95 -0.73 3.21
N PRO A 126 5.08 -1.72 3.45
CA PRO A 126 5.46 -3.13 3.33
C PRO A 126 5.78 -3.49 1.88
N ARG A 127 6.53 -4.56 1.71
CA ARG A 127 6.88 -5.12 0.40
C ARG A 127 6.13 -6.41 0.07
N GLN A 128 5.38 -6.95 1.03
CA GLN A 128 4.59 -8.18 0.88
C GLN A 128 3.23 -7.83 0.25
N ALA A 129 2.84 -8.59 -0.78
CA ALA A 129 1.61 -8.34 -1.53
C ALA A 129 0.37 -8.38 -0.62
N GLU A 130 0.30 -9.33 0.30
CA GLU A 130 -0.82 -9.53 1.21
C GLU A 130 -1.04 -8.30 2.12
N MET A 131 0.04 -7.64 2.54
CA MET A 131 -0.04 -6.44 3.36
C MET A 131 -0.39 -5.20 2.53
N LEU A 132 0.17 -5.10 1.33
CA LEU A 132 -0.09 -4.00 0.40
C LEU A 132 -1.52 -4.01 -0.13
N ASN A 133 -2.10 -5.19 -0.34
CA ASN A 133 -3.49 -5.34 -0.79
C ASN A 133 -4.52 -4.77 0.21
N LEU A 134 -4.13 -4.63 1.47
CA LEU A 134 -4.95 -4.00 2.52
C LEU A 134 -4.85 -2.47 2.54
N ILE A 135 -4.04 -1.88 1.68
CA ILE A 135 -3.83 -0.44 1.60
C ILE A 135 -4.25 0.04 0.21
N GLN A 136 -5.12 1.04 0.16
CA GLN A 136 -5.57 1.61 -1.11
C GLN A 136 -4.95 2.98 -1.36
N TYR A 137 -4.60 3.24 -2.60
CA TYR A 137 -4.37 4.60 -3.06
C TYR A 137 -5.71 5.37 -3.05
N LYS A 138 -5.71 6.56 -2.45
CA LYS A 138 -6.85 7.48 -2.49
C LYS A 138 -6.35 8.85 -2.94
N ALA A 139 -7.01 9.42 -3.92
CA ALA A 139 -6.67 10.74 -4.46
C ALA A 139 -6.92 11.88 -3.46
N SER A 140 -7.82 11.67 -2.51
CA SER A 140 -8.13 12.60 -1.42
C SER A 140 -8.40 11.85 -0.11
N LYS A 141 -8.34 12.59 1.00
CA LYS A 141 -8.71 12.08 2.34
C LYS A 141 -10.18 11.71 2.40
#